data_4c9b8ca2f24b4c2bb8ef244a3c218a15
#
_entry.id   4c9b8ca2f24b4c2bb8ef244a3c218a15
#
_cell.length_a   1.000
_cell.length_b   1.000
_cell.length_c   1.000
_cell.angle_alpha   90.00
_cell.angle_beta   90.00
_cell.angle_gamma   90.00
#
_symmetry.space_group_name_H-M   'P 1'
#
loop_
_entity.id
_entity.type
_entity.pdbx_description
1 polymer ?
#
loop_
_entity_poly.entity_id
_entity_poly.type
_entity_poly.pdbx_seq_one_letter_code
_entity_poly.pdbx_strand_id
1 'polypeptide(L)'
;MSQTTTPSRILITGASGCVGQYTTSWLLENSDAELLLWLRDPSKLTAVSSDHPRIQLLVGDLREADRFASELASVHRVIHTATAWGDPERAQQVNVAAVKRMLSLLNPSSIEQITYFSTASILDRHLQPLTEALAYGTEYIQTKAQCLKDLEEHPLAEKIVAVFPTLVFGGRVDGSSPFPTSYLTEGLVEASKWLWLARFLRADASFHLSLIHISEPTRPLR
;
A
#
# COMPACT_ATOMS: atom_id res chain seq x y z
N MET A 1 0.51 -36.72 16.55
CA MET A 1 -0.69 -35.86 16.65
C MET A 1 -0.36 -34.58 15.86
N SER A 2 -0.89 -34.45 14.64
CA SER A 2 -0.70 -33.29 13.80
C SER A 2 -1.52 -32.16 14.45
N GLN A 3 -0.87 -31.13 14.96
CA GLN A 3 -1.56 -29.92 15.38
C GLN A 3 -2.12 -29.27 14.10
N THR A 4 -3.42 -29.31 13.92
CA THR A 4 -4.11 -28.50 12.93
C THR A 4 -3.99 -27.05 13.37
N THR A 5 -2.88 -26.39 13.02
CA THR A 5 -2.76 -24.95 13.17
C THR A 5 -3.77 -24.29 12.24
N THR A 6 -4.70 -23.55 12.81
CA THR A 6 -5.63 -22.73 12.01
C THR A 6 -4.81 -21.84 11.07
N PRO A 7 -5.14 -21.78 9.77
CA PRO A 7 -4.40 -20.94 8.82
C PRO A 7 -4.37 -19.48 9.29
N SER A 8 -3.24 -18.82 9.12
CA SER A 8 -3.12 -17.39 9.42
C SER A 8 -4.03 -16.60 8.47
N ARG A 9 -4.80 -15.65 8.99
CA ARG A 9 -5.65 -14.76 8.20
C ARG A 9 -4.96 -13.43 7.99
N ILE A 10 -4.75 -13.04 6.74
CA ILE A 10 -4.03 -11.83 6.34
C ILE A 10 -4.99 -10.89 5.62
N LEU A 11 -5.16 -9.70 6.18
CA LEU A 11 -5.89 -8.62 5.52
C LEU A 11 -4.95 -7.86 4.57
N ILE A 12 -5.39 -7.65 3.33
CA ILE A 12 -4.70 -6.80 2.36
C ILE A 12 -5.64 -5.68 1.96
N THR A 13 -5.34 -4.43 2.35
CA THR A 13 -6.10 -3.27 1.89
C THR A 13 -5.49 -2.71 0.61
N GLY A 14 -6.30 -2.11 -0.25
CA GLY A 14 -5.82 -1.69 -1.57
C GLY A 14 -5.49 -2.88 -2.48
N ALA A 15 -6.12 -4.01 -2.24
CA ALA A 15 -5.85 -5.29 -2.89
C ALA A 15 -5.97 -5.26 -4.42
N SER A 16 -6.78 -4.37 -5.00
CA SER A 16 -6.90 -4.20 -6.45
C SER A 16 -5.81 -3.31 -7.08
N GLY A 17 -4.96 -2.68 -6.25
CA GLY A 17 -3.84 -1.86 -6.73
C GLY A 17 -2.63 -2.69 -7.13
N CYS A 18 -1.62 -2.03 -7.73
CA CYS A 18 -0.39 -2.67 -8.19
C CYS A 18 0.27 -3.49 -7.06
N VAL A 19 0.66 -2.85 -5.96
CA VAL A 19 1.32 -3.52 -4.82
C VAL A 19 0.42 -4.61 -4.23
N GLY A 20 -0.89 -4.33 -4.06
CA GLY A 20 -1.85 -5.27 -3.48
C GLY A 20 -1.96 -6.57 -4.27
N GLN A 21 -2.04 -6.50 -5.60
CA GLN A 21 -2.16 -7.71 -6.44
C GLN A 21 -0.85 -8.51 -6.49
N TYR A 22 0.31 -7.85 -6.58
CA TYR A 22 1.61 -8.56 -6.49
C TYR A 22 1.76 -9.27 -5.15
N THR A 23 1.42 -8.60 -4.05
CA THR A 23 1.45 -9.18 -2.70
C THR A 23 0.49 -10.37 -2.57
N THR A 24 -0.72 -10.23 -3.10
CA THR A 24 -1.73 -11.29 -3.06
C THR A 24 -1.26 -12.52 -3.85
N SER A 25 -0.77 -12.33 -5.08
CA SER A 25 -0.23 -13.42 -5.90
C SER A 25 0.91 -14.15 -5.20
N TRP A 26 1.87 -13.39 -4.67
CA TRP A 26 3.01 -13.96 -3.95
C TRP A 26 2.59 -14.77 -2.71
N LEU A 27 1.65 -14.27 -1.93
CA LEU A 27 1.15 -14.98 -0.73
C LEU A 27 0.39 -16.25 -1.09
N LEU A 28 -0.36 -16.27 -2.18
CA LEU A 28 -1.03 -17.48 -2.67
C LEU A 28 -0.04 -18.56 -3.09
N GLU A 29 1.10 -18.19 -3.61
CA GLU A 29 2.15 -19.12 -4.06
C GLU A 29 3.07 -19.59 -2.92
N ASN A 30 3.29 -18.74 -1.90
CA ASN A 30 4.35 -18.95 -0.90
C ASN A 30 3.84 -19.11 0.53
N SER A 31 2.54 -19.23 0.75
CA SER A 31 1.94 -19.44 2.08
C SER A 31 0.64 -20.22 1.98
N ASP A 32 0.16 -20.75 3.11
CA ASP A 32 -1.15 -21.40 3.25
C ASP A 32 -2.20 -20.44 3.88
N ALA A 33 -1.89 -19.15 3.98
CA ALA A 33 -2.75 -18.17 4.62
C ALA A 33 -4.08 -17.98 3.88
N GLU A 34 -5.13 -17.70 4.66
CA GLU A 34 -6.38 -17.14 4.14
C GLU A 34 -6.22 -15.65 3.94
N LEU A 35 -6.62 -15.13 2.78
CA LEU A 35 -6.45 -13.75 2.40
C LEU A 35 -7.79 -13.01 2.39
N LEU A 36 -7.91 -11.96 3.18
CA LEU A 36 -9.02 -11.02 3.15
C LEU A 36 -8.59 -9.84 2.27
N LEU A 37 -9.20 -9.72 1.09
CA LEU A 37 -8.87 -8.67 0.14
C LEU A 37 -9.88 -7.52 0.25
N TRP A 38 -9.44 -6.39 0.82
CA TRP A 38 -10.29 -5.21 0.92
C TRP A 38 -10.10 -4.30 -0.28
N LEU A 39 -11.16 -4.13 -1.05
CA LEU A 39 -11.18 -3.40 -2.30
C LEU A 39 -12.57 -2.81 -2.58
N ARG A 40 -12.63 -1.80 -3.44
CA ARG A 40 -13.90 -1.16 -3.81
C ARG A 40 -14.58 -1.82 -5.01
N ASP A 41 -13.79 -2.36 -5.92
CA ASP A 41 -14.26 -2.89 -7.20
C ASP A 41 -13.55 -4.21 -7.51
N PRO A 42 -14.24 -5.36 -7.37
CA PRO A 42 -13.69 -6.68 -7.66
C PRO A 42 -13.26 -6.89 -9.11
N SER A 43 -13.86 -6.17 -10.06
CA SER A 43 -13.51 -6.29 -11.48
C SER A 43 -12.07 -5.85 -11.79
N LYS A 44 -11.45 -5.12 -10.87
CA LYS A 44 -10.05 -4.69 -10.97
C LYS A 44 -9.03 -5.72 -10.47
N LEU A 45 -9.47 -6.87 -9.95
CA LEU A 45 -8.58 -8.00 -9.69
C LEU A 45 -8.30 -8.71 -11.01
N THR A 46 -7.14 -8.45 -11.59
CA THR A 46 -6.74 -8.97 -12.90
C THR A 46 -5.67 -10.05 -12.84
N ALA A 47 -4.85 -10.03 -11.78
CA ALA A 47 -3.73 -10.95 -11.60
C ALA A 47 -4.08 -12.19 -10.76
N VAL A 48 -5.19 -12.16 -10.01
CA VAL A 48 -5.64 -13.25 -9.15
C VAL A 48 -7.13 -13.49 -9.34
N SER A 49 -7.57 -14.75 -9.25
CA SER A 49 -9.00 -15.08 -9.30
C SER A 49 -9.69 -14.73 -7.99
N SER A 50 -10.79 -13.99 -8.07
CA SER A 50 -11.66 -13.70 -6.92
C SER A 50 -12.26 -14.96 -6.29
N ASP A 51 -12.39 -16.03 -7.07
CA ASP A 51 -13.02 -17.30 -6.66
C ASP A 51 -12.02 -18.30 -6.05
N HIS A 52 -10.77 -17.85 -5.81
CA HIS A 52 -9.75 -18.70 -5.20
C HIS A 52 -10.18 -19.10 -3.78
N PRO A 53 -10.12 -20.41 -3.38
CA PRO A 53 -10.67 -20.92 -2.12
C PRO A 53 -10.10 -20.28 -0.86
N ARG A 54 -8.91 -19.69 -0.93
CA ARG A 54 -8.27 -18.98 0.18
C ARG A 54 -8.49 -17.45 0.15
N ILE A 55 -9.34 -16.95 -0.76
CA ILE A 55 -9.64 -15.52 -0.85
C ILE A 55 -11.05 -15.26 -0.35
N GLN A 56 -11.19 -14.29 0.55
CA GLN A 56 -12.44 -13.65 0.93
C GLN A 56 -12.38 -12.18 0.53
N LEU A 57 -13.39 -11.70 -0.22
CA LEU A 57 -13.48 -10.29 -0.59
C LEU A 57 -14.23 -9.48 0.46
N LEU A 58 -13.67 -8.34 0.86
CA LEU A 58 -14.33 -7.28 1.60
C LEU A 58 -14.57 -6.12 0.63
N VAL A 59 -15.79 -6.09 0.06
CA VAL A 59 -16.13 -5.09 -0.97
C VAL A 59 -16.72 -3.84 -0.33
N GLY A 60 -15.96 -2.75 -0.34
CA GLY A 60 -16.35 -1.47 0.26
C GLY A 60 -15.23 -0.45 0.28
N ASP A 61 -15.57 0.78 0.63
CA ASP A 61 -14.58 1.84 0.87
C ASP A 61 -13.91 1.62 2.23
N LEU A 62 -12.63 2.01 2.35
CA LEU A 62 -11.87 1.88 3.61
C LEU A 62 -12.52 2.67 4.76
N ARG A 63 -13.26 3.73 4.44
CA ARG A 63 -14.01 4.55 5.41
C ARG A 63 -15.19 3.82 6.04
N GLU A 64 -15.60 2.69 5.46
CA GLU A 64 -16.70 1.85 5.94
C GLU A 64 -16.21 0.70 6.83
N ALA A 65 -15.11 0.86 7.56
CA ALA A 65 -14.45 -0.19 8.34
C ALA A 65 -15.42 -0.92 9.30
N ASP A 66 -16.39 -0.22 9.86
CA ASP A 66 -17.36 -0.78 10.79
C ASP A 66 -18.21 -1.91 10.18
N ARG A 67 -18.43 -1.89 8.86
CA ARG A 67 -19.16 -2.96 8.15
C ARG A 67 -18.47 -4.31 8.22
N PHE A 68 -17.16 -4.30 8.45
CA PHE A 68 -16.29 -5.48 8.44
C PHE A 68 -15.66 -5.74 9.82
N ALA A 69 -16.27 -5.22 10.88
CA ALA A 69 -15.70 -5.30 12.23
C ALA A 69 -15.44 -6.75 12.69
N SER A 70 -16.32 -7.70 12.34
CA SER A 70 -16.13 -9.12 12.65
C SER A 70 -14.95 -9.75 11.92
N GLU A 71 -14.81 -9.44 10.65
CA GLU A 71 -13.71 -9.90 9.82
C GLU A 71 -12.39 -9.30 10.30
N LEU A 72 -12.37 -7.99 10.57
CA LEU A 72 -11.18 -7.30 11.08
C LEU A 72 -10.72 -7.84 12.43
N ALA A 73 -11.63 -8.16 13.33
CA ALA A 73 -11.30 -8.75 14.62
C ALA A 73 -10.69 -10.17 14.52
N SER A 74 -10.87 -10.84 13.37
CA SER A 74 -10.40 -12.21 13.13
C SER A 74 -9.05 -12.31 12.43
N VAL A 75 -8.44 -11.19 11.99
CA VAL A 75 -7.16 -11.23 11.27
C VAL A 75 -5.96 -11.33 12.20
N HIS A 76 -4.92 -11.97 11.71
CA HIS A 76 -3.63 -12.13 12.41
C HIS A 76 -2.57 -11.16 11.87
N ARG A 77 -2.65 -10.79 10.59
CA ARG A 77 -1.71 -9.86 9.95
C ARG A 77 -2.43 -8.91 9.02
N VAL A 78 -1.90 -7.69 8.90
CA VAL A 78 -2.41 -6.66 8.00
C VAL A 78 -1.29 -6.20 7.07
N ILE A 79 -1.59 -6.09 5.78
CA ILE A 79 -0.75 -5.44 4.78
C ILE A 79 -1.55 -4.27 4.21
N HIS A 80 -1.23 -3.06 4.67
CA HIS A 80 -1.97 -1.86 4.31
C HIS A 80 -1.28 -1.13 3.17
N THR A 81 -1.84 -1.27 1.94
CA THR A 81 -1.36 -0.59 0.73
C THR A 81 -2.34 0.44 0.18
N ALA A 82 -3.55 0.52 0.75
CA ALA A 82 -4.55 1.49 0.31
C ALA A 82 -4.09 2.92 0.56
N THR A 83 -4.32 3.79 -0.41
CA THR A 83 -4.01 5.22 -0.31
C THR A 83 -4.93 6.04 -1.20
N ALA A 84 -5.09 7.31 -0.87
CA ALA A 84 -5.78 8.32 -1.67
C ALA A 84 -4.89 9.55 -1.85
N TRP A 85 -5.04 10.25 -2.98
CA TRP A 85 -4.34 11.48 -3.35
C TRP A 85 -5.20 12.31 -4.29
N GLY A 86 -4.77 13.56 -4.55
CA GLY A 86 -5.42 14.49 -5.47
C GLY A 86 -6.60 15.26 -4.88
N ASP A 87 -7.11 14.86 -3.72
CA ASP A 87 -8.16 15.54 -2.97
C ASP A 87 -7.79 15.55 -1.49
N PRO A 88 -7.53 16.72 -0.88
CA PRO A 88 -7.05 16.83 0.50
C PRO A 88 -8.01 16.25 1.53
N GLU A 89 -9.31 16.47 1.39
CA GLU A 89 -10.30 15.95 2.33
C GLU A 89 -10.37 14.43 2.26
N ARG A 90 -10.44 13.89 1.05
CA ARG A 90 -10.44 12.45 0.84
C ARG A 90 -9.13 11.80 1.29
N ALA A 91 -7.99 12.44 1.05
CA ALA A 91 -6.70 11.95 1.53
C ALA A 91 -6.67 11.87 3.05
N GLN A 92 -7.18 12.89 3.76
CA GLN A 92 -7.29 12.89 5.21
C GLN A 92 -8.21 11.78 5.72
N GLN A 93 -9.37 11.61 5.07
CA GLN A 93 -10.34 10.57 5.45
C GLN A 93 -9.79 9.15 5.23
N VAL A 94 -9.12 8.89 4.10
CA VAL A 94 -8.65 7.54 3.73
C VAL A 94 -7.29 7.23 4.36
N ASN A 95 -6.32 8.14 4.26
CA ASN A 95 -4.94 7.86 4.67
C ASN A 95 -4.72 7.99 6.18
N VAL A 96 -5.61 8.69 6.90
CA VAL A 96 -5.48 8.91 8.34
C VAL A 96 -6.66 8.33 9.10
N ALA A 97 -7.86 8.90 8.94
CA ALA A 97 -9.01 8.55 9.75
C ALA A 97 -9.43 7.08 9.58
N ALA A 98 -9.53 6.59 8.34
CA ALA A 98 -9.92 5.22 8.06
C ALA A 98 -8.86 4.20 8.52
N VAL A 99 -7.57 4.53 8.44
CA VAL A 99 -6.49 3.68 8.97
C VAL A 99 -6.65 3.54 10.48
N LYS A 100 -6.81 4.65 11.21
CA LYS A 100 -7.02 4.63 12.66
C LYS A 100 -8.27 3.81 13.03
N ARG A 101 -9.37 3.99 12.28
CA ARG A 101 -10.60 3.24 12.52
C ARG A 101 -10.40 1.74 12.27
N MET A 102 -9.79 1.36 11.17
CA MET A 102 -9.45 -0.04 10.87
C MET A 102 -8.63 -0.66 12.00
N LEU A 103 -7.56 0.00 12.44
CA LEU A 103 -6.71 -0.51 13.51
C LEU A 103 -7.45 -0.68 14.83
N SER A 104 -8.40 0.21 15.17
CA SER A 104 -9.19 0.11 16.39
C SER A 104 -10.16 -1.08 16.42
N LEU A 105 -10.43 -1.69 15.26
CA LEU A 105 -11.30 -2.86 15.11
C LEU A 105 -10.51 -4.19 15.10
N LEU A 106 -9.18 -4.13 15.07
CA LEU A 106 -8.34 -5.32 15.20
C LEU A 106 -8.36 -5.83 16.63
N ASN A 107 -8.27 -7.15 16.78
CA ASN A 107 -8.14 -7.75 18.11
C ASN A 107 -6.67 -7.72 18.57
N PRO A 108 -6.33 -6.96 19.61
CA PRO A 108 -4.94 -6.83 20.08
C PRO A 108 -4.31 -8.15 20.50
N SER A 109 -5.12 -9.15 20.88
CA SER A 109 -4.61 -10.45 21.34
C SER A 109 -4.25 -11.40 20.19
N SER A 110 -4.89 -11.26 19.03
CA SER A 110 -4.64 -12.13 17.85
C SER A 110 -3.76 -11.49 16.80
N ILE A 111 -3.74 -10.16 16.69
CA ILE A 111 -2.90 -9.48 15.70
C ILE A 111 -1.42 -9.66 16.02
N GLU A 112 -0.66 -10.15 15.04
CA GLU A 112 0.77 -10.43 15.14
C GLU A 112 1.60 -9.30 14.53
N GLN A 113 1.21 -8.82 13.35
CA GLN A 113 1.96 -7.80 12.59
C GLN A 113 1.06 -6.97 11.69
N ILE A 114 1.39 -5.70 11.57
CA ILE A 114 0.77 -4.74 10.66
C ILE A 114 1.87 -4.13 9.81
N THR A 115 1.86 -4.40 8.50
CA THR A 115 2.77 -3.79 7.54
C THR A 115 2.08 -2.58 6.91
N TYR A 116 2.57 -1.39 7.21
CA TYR A 116 2.04 -0.12 6.69
C TYR A 116 2.93 0.43 5.57
N PHE A 117 2.37 0.56 4.36
CA PHE A 117 3.07 1.18 3.25
C PHE A 117 2.96 2.71 3.32
N SER A 118 4.05 3.33 3.74
CA SER A 118 4.24 4.76 3.76
C SER A 118 4.88 5.24 2.43
N THR A 119 5.79 6.19 2.47
CA THR A 119 6.57 6.68 1.32
C THR A 119 7.92 7.21 1.79
N ALA A 120 8.98 7.00 1.02
CA ALA A 120 10.30 7.58 1.32
C ALA A 120 10.29 9.11 1.25
N SER A 121 9.30 9.72 0.60
CA SER A 121 9.17 11.18 0.49
C SER A 121 8.94 11.91 1.82
N ILE A 122 8.65 11.19 2.90
CA ILE A 122 8.54 11.76 4.24
C ILE A 122 9.80 11.60 5.07
N LEU A 123 10.87 11.06 4.50
CA LEU A 123 12.15 10.82 5.19
C LEU A 123 13.23 11.77 4.66
N ASP A 124 14.13 12.15 5.56
CA ASP A 124 15.37 12.84 5.21
C ASP A 124 16.45 11.86 4.71
N ARG A 125 17.64 12.41 4.36
CA ARG A 125 18.80 11.61 3.93
C ARG A 125 19.34 10.64 5.00
N HIS A 126 18.95 10.82 6.25
CA HIS A 126 19.33 9.95 7.37
C HIS A 126 18.19 8.96 7.73
N LEU A 127 17.18 8.86 6.88
CA LEU A 127 15.99 8.01 7.07
C LEU A 127 15.19 8.39 8.32
N GLN A 128 15.25 9.67 8.73
CA GLN A 128 14.42 10.19 9.81
C GLN A 128 13.20 10.94 9.24
N PRO A 129 12.06 10.93 9.94
CA PRO A 129 10.90 11.69 9.51
C PRO A 129 11.20 13.18 9.37
N LEU A 130 10.86 13.75 8.20
CA LEU A 130 10.98 15.18 7.91
C LEU A 130 9.85 15.94 8.60
N THR A 131 10.18 16.90 9.47
CA THR A 131 9.19 17.82 10.06
C THR A 131 8.51 18.70 9.01
N GLU A 132 9.24 19.07 7.96
CA GLU A 132 8.76 19.84 6.81
C GLU A 132 7.71 19.09 5.98
N ALA A 133 7.70 17.76 6.03
CA ALA A 133 6.72 16.95 5.31
C ALA A 133 5.28 17.27 5.74
N LEU A 134 5.06 17.53 7.02
CA LEU A 134 3.75 17.95 7.55
C LEU A 134 3.38 19.36 7.14
N ALA A 135 4.34 20.27 7.08
CA ALA A 135 4.08 21.71 6.87
C ALA A 135 3.99 22.08 5.38
N TYR A 136 4.82 21.48 4.53
CA TYR A 136 5.04 21.92 3.15
C TYR A 136 4.85 20.82 2.11
N GLY A 137 4.55 19.59 2.52
CA GLY A 137 4.29 18.48 1.61
C GLY A 137 2.99 18.65 0.82
N THR A 138 2.83 17.88 -0.25
CA THR A 138 1.51 17.70 -0.88
C THR A 138 0.55 17.05 0.13
N GLU A 139 -0.76 17.09 -0.13
CA GLU A 139 -1.77 16.44 0.71
C GLU A 139 -1.46 14.96 0.96
N TYR A 140 -0.89 14.28 -0.05
CA TYR A 140 -0.43 12.90 0.08
C TYR A 140 0.72 12.77 1.08
N ILE A 141 1.76 13.61 0.96
CA ILE A 141 2.93 13.60 1.85
C ILE A 141 2.52 13.96 3.28
N GLN A 142 1.71 15.01 3.43
CA GLN A 142 1.21 15.46 4.74
C GLN A 142 0.41 14.36 5.44
N THR A 143 -0.52 13.70 4.73
CA THR A 143 -1.34 12.63 5.32
C THR A 143 -0.54 11.38 5.63
N LYS A 144 0.49 11.04 4.82
CA LYS A 144 1.41 9.92 5.13
C LYS A 144 2.27 10.21 6.35
N ALA A 145 2.80 11.44 6.49
CA ALA A 145 3.57 11.85 7.65
C ALA A 145 2.71 11.89 8.93
N GLN A 146 1.48 12.44 8.84
CA GLN A 146 0.53 12.45 9.95
C GLN A 146 0.15 11.03 10.38
N CYS A 147 -0.18 10.16 9.41
CA CYS A 147 -0.54 8.79 9.72
C CYS A 147 0.63 8.05 10.39
N LEU A 148 1.88 8.22 9.92
CA LEU A 148 3.05 7.60 10.54
C LEU A 148 3.17 8.03 12.02
N LYS A 149 3.04 9.32 12.30
CA LYS A 149 3.07 9.85 13.67
C LYS A 149 1.96 9.23 14.54
N ASP A 150 0.72 9.17 14.01
CA ASP A 150 -0.40 8.57 14.73
C ASP A 150 -0.19 7.07 15.01
N LEU A 151 0.51 6.36 14.09
CA LEU A 151 0.85 4.94 14.26
C LEU A 151 1.93 4.72 15.32
N GLU A 152 2.90 5.63 15.45
CA GLU A 152 3.93 5.58 16.49
C GLU A 152 3.35 5.73 17.92
N GLU A 153 2.25 6.47 18.03
CA GLU A 153 1.51 6.68 19.29
C GLU A 153 0.39 5.64 19.53
N HIS A 154 0.16 4.71 18.56
CA HIS A 154 -0.94 3.77 18.65
C HIS A 154 -0.66 2.61 19.64
N PRO A 155 -1.67 2.08 20.35
CA PRO A 155 -1.48 0.93 21.27
C PRO A 155 -0.87 -0.32 20.61
N LEU A 156 -0.98 -0.46 19.29
CA LEU A 156 -0.38 -1.55 18.51
C LEU A 156 0.96 -1.18 17.87
N ALA A 157 1.59 -0.06 18.23
CA ALA A 157 2.82 0.45 17.59
C ALA A 157 3.94 -0.59 17.49
N GLU A 158 4.13 -1.40 18.53
CA GLU A 158 5.15 -2.46 18.57
C GLU A 158 4.92 -3.56 17.51
N LYS A 159 3.68 -3.70 17.03
CA LYS A 159 3.29 -4.66 15.99
C LYS A 159 3.31 -4.05 14.58
N ILE A 160 3.57 -2.74 14.46
CA ILE A 160 3.54 -2.03 13.18
C ILE A 160 4.96 -1.94 12.61
N VAL A 161 5.08 -2.36 11.35
CA VAL A 161 6.28 -2.18 10.53
C VAL A 161 5.93 -1.24 9.40
N ALA A 162 6.57 -0.07 9.36
CA ALA A 162 6.41 0.88 8.27
C ALA A 162 7.42 0.57 7.15
N VAL A 163 6.91 0.51 5.92
CA VAL A 163 7.70 0.33 4.70
C VAL A 163 7.68 1.66 3.92
N PHE A 164 8.83 2.10 3.45
CA PHE A 164 9.01 3.40 2.80
C PHE A 164 9.46 3.23 1.34
N PRO A 165 8.58 2.81 0.42
CA PRO A 165 8.95 2.69 -0.98
C PRO A 165 9.30 4.05 -1.57
N THR A 166 10.31 4.07 -2.44
CA THR A 166 10.71 5.25 -3.21
C THR A 166 9.87 5.36 -4.48
N LEU A 167 10.13 4.47 -5.43
CA LEU A 167 9.46 4.41 -6.71
C LEU A 167 8.89 3.01 -6.90
N VAL A 168 7.59 2.91 -7.15
CA VAL A 168 6.92 1.63 -7.39
C VAL A 168 6.72 1.45 -8.89
N PHE A 169 7.39 0.47 -9.45
CA PHE A 169 7.15 0.03 -10.82
C PHE A 169 6.35 -1.27 -10.80
N GLY A 170 5.43 -1.42 -11.76
CA GLY A 170 4.66 -2.65 -11.86
C GLY A 170 3.70 -2.62 -13.03
N GLY A 171 3.26 -3.81 -13.44
CA GLY A 171 2.46 -4.00 -14.62
C GLY A 171 3.20 -3.65 -15.91
N ARG A 172 2.47 -3.62 -17.03
CA ARG A 172 2.95 -3.21 -18.34
C ARG A 172 1.86 -2.45 -19.08
N VAL A 173 2.21 -1.30 -19.65
CA VAL A 173 1.25 -0.44 -20.36
C VAL A 173 0.68 -1.10 -21.61
N ASP A 174 1.42 -2.05 -22.20
CA ASP A 174 1.00 -2.81 -23.37
C ASP A 174 -0.04 -3.92 -23.07
N GLY A 175 -0.46 -4.05 -21.80
CA GLY A 175 -1.41 -5.07 -21.38
C GLY A 175 -0.88 -6.50 -21.36
N SER A 176 0.42 -6.72 -21.59
CA SER A 176 1.04 -8.07 -21.60
C SER A 176 1.22 -8.64 -20.17
N SER A 177 0.98 -7.85 -19.13
CA SER A 177 1.02 -8.29 -17.74
C SER A 177 -0.39 -8.33 -17.14
N PRO A 178 -0.76 -9.37 -16.38
CA PRO A 178 -2.03 -9.41 -15.67
C PRO A 178 -2.07 -8.42 -14.50
N PHE A 179 -0.91 -7.95 -14.03
CA PHE A 179 -0.83 -7.00 -12.93
C PHE A 179 -1.13 -5.59 -13.39
N PRO A 180 -1.84 -4.79 -12.58
CA PRO A 180 -2.13 -3.40 -12.90
C PRO A 180 -0.84 -2.58 -13.00
N THR A 181 -0.84 -1.65 -13.93
CA THR A 181 0.27 -0.72 -14.12
C THR A 181 0.36 0.24 -12.93
N SER A 182 1.56 0.52 -12.44
CA SER A 182 1.75 1.57 -11.45
C SER A 182 1.64 2.95 -12.12
N TYR A 183 1.20 3.96 -11.36
CA TYR A 183 1.12 5.35 -11.85
C TYR A 183 2.47 5.89 -12.36
N LEU A 184 3.57 5.43 -11.76
CA LEU A 184 4.90 5.81 -12.21
C LEU A 184 5.21 5.21 -13.60
N THR A 185 4.86 3.95 -13.81
CA THR A 185 5.04 3.29 -15.10
C THR A 185 4.20 3.98 -16.18
N GLU A 186 2.94 4.32 -15.88
CA GLU A 186 2.06 5.07 -16.78
C GLU A 186 2.65 6.46 -17.10
N GLY A 187 3.07 7.19 -16.07
CA GLY A 187 3.68 8.52 -16.22
C GLY A 187 4.97 8.51 -17.05
N LEU A 188 5.83 7.50 -16.88
CA LEU A 188 7.05 7.36 -17.67
C LEU A 188 6.76 7.05 -19.14
N VAL A 189 5.76 6.22 -19.45
CA VAL A 189 5.36 5.96 -20.83
C VAL A 189 4.78 7.21 -21.46
N GLU A 190 3.95 7.95 -20.75
CA GLU A 190 3.42 9.23 -21.23
C GLU A 190 4.54 10.26 -21.46
N ALA A 191 5.45 10.41 -20.52
CA ALA A 191 6.63 11.27 -20.64
C ALA A 191 7.53 10.86 -21.85
N SER A 192 7.66 9.55 -22.12
CA SER A 192 8.47 9.06 -23.23
C SER A 192 7.99 9.55 -24.59
N LYS A 193 6.68 9.73 -24.78
CA LYS A 193 6.08 10.30 -25.99
C LYS A 193 6.52 11.75 -26.20
N TRP A 194 6.56 12.51 -25.10
CA TRP A 194 7.02 13.91 -25.11
C TRP A 194 8.53 14.02 -25.27
N LEU A 195 9.31 13.09 -24.72
CA LEU A 195 10.77 13.04 -24.91
C LEU A 195 11.14 12.82 -26.40
N TRP A 196 10.37 11.99 -27.12
CA TRP A 196 10.56 11.85 -28.55
C TRP A 196 10.32 13.15 -29.30
N LEU A 197 9.23 13.87 -28.95
CA LEU A 197 8.92 15.18 -29.52
C LEU A 197 9.98 16.24 -29.16
N ALA A 198 10.45 16.26 -27.91
CA ALA A 198 11.53 17.15 -27.46
C ALA A 198 12.85 16.90 -28.22
N ARG A 199 13.18 15.63 -28.49
CA ARG A 199 14.35 15.27 -29.32
C ARG A 199 14.19 15.76 -30.76
N PHE A 200 13.00 15.71 -31.30
CA PHE A 200 12.72 16.21 -32.65
C PHE A 200 12.83 17.75 -32.72
N LEU A 201 12.43 18.43 -31.65
CA LEU A 201 12.51 19.90 -31.53
C LEU A 201 13.90 20.40 -31.08
N ARG A 202 14.91 19.52 -30.96
CA ARG A 202 16.26 19.84 -30.48
C ARG A 202 16.26 20.57 -29.12
N ALA A 203 15.30 20.28 -28.26
CA ALA A 203 15.31 20.82 -26.91
C ALA A 203 16.43 20.14 -26.08
N ASP A 204 17.39 20.87 -25.60
CA ASP A 204 18.43 20.41 -24.66
C ASP A 204 17.84 20.15 -23.28
N ALA A 205 17.12 19.04 -23.14
CA ALA A 205 16.63 18.57 -21.86
C ALA A 205 17.50 17.39 -21.39
N SER A 206 18.42 17.64 -20.49
CA SER A 206 19.15 16.58 -19.79
C SER A 206 18.34 16.07 -18.62
N PHE A 207 17.75 14.87 -18.76
CA PHE A 207 17.17 14.14 -17.65
C PHE A 207 18.18 13.15 -17.09
N HIS A 208 18.62 13.35 -15.85
CA HIS A 208 19.36 12.34 -15.11
C HIS A 208 18.36 11.26 -14.63
N LEU A 209 18.28 10.15 -15.36
CA LEU A 209 17.70 8.91 -14.86
C LEU A 209 18.74 8.24 -13.97
N SER A 210 18.75 8.56 -12.69
CA SER A 210 19.46 7.73 -11.71
C SER A 210 18.66 6.43 -11.55
N LEU A 211 19.28 5.30 -11.88
CA LEU A 211 18.82 3.98 -11.47
C LEU A 211 18.92 3.93 -9.94
N ILE A 212 17.79 4.14 -9.29
CA ILE A 212 17.69 4.05 -7.84
C ILE A 212 17.66 2.57 -7.50
N HIS A 213 18.69 2.08 -6.84
CA HIS A 213 18.66 0.80 -6.16
C HIS A 213 17.53 0.84 -5.12
N ILE A 214 16.56 -0.04 -5.27
CA ILE A 214 15.49 -0.23 -4.29
C ILE A 214 16.13 -0.98 -3.10
N SER A 215 16.72 -0.24 -2.19
CA SER A 215 16.95 -0.71 -0.84
C SER A 215 15.83 -0.14 0.01
N GLU A 216 14.81 -0.96 0.30
CA GLU A 216 13.72 -0.57 1.16
C GLU A 216 14.17 -0.66 2.62
N PRO A 217 14.32 0.45 3.35
CA PRO A 217 14.51 0.38 4.78
C PRO A 217 13.18 -0.03 5.43
N THR A 218 13.19 -1.15 6.12
CA THR A 218 12.11 -1.53 7.04
C THR A 218 12.46 -1.04 8.43
N ARG A 219 11.55 -0.30 9.07
CA ARG A 219 11.73 0.18 10.44
C ARG A 219 10.55 -0.29 11.30
N PRO A 220 10.81 -1.05 12.40
CA PRO A 220 9.79 -1.26 13.42
C PRO A 220 9.48 0.09 14.09
N LEU A 221 8.22 0.40 14.32
CA LEU A 221 7.80 1.53 15.14
C LEU A 221 8.08 1.19 16.59
N ARG A 222 8.79 2.05 17.31
CA ARG A 222 9.11 1.90 18.73
C ARG A 222 8.49 3.02 19.53
#